data_ca77bf3512dd703f4f55e78ffe00319a
#
_entry.id   ca77bf3512dd703f4f55e78ffe00319a
#
_cell.length_a   1.000
_cell.length_b   1.000
_cell.length_c   1.000
_cell.angle_alpha   90.00
_cell.angle_beta   90.00
_cell.angle_gamma   90.00
#
_symmetry.space_group_name_H-M   'P 1'
#
loop_
_entity.id
_entity.type
_entity.pdbx_description
1 polymer ?
#
loop_
_entity_poly.entity_id
_entity_poly.type
_entity_poly.pdbx_seq_one_letter_code
_entity_poly.pdbx_strand_id
1 'polypeptide(L)'
;MNNEEKGTTEIDLLQIASALIKRWWIILVASVVCAVSAFGYTYLKITPLYQASALLYVNSSSLSLSDITVADISASKSLVDSYSVILKSRLTLEEVIKKAHLNYSYETLYSMVSAQSVNKTEIFSVTVKSSDPDEARIIANTIVEILPAKISEIIKGSSVSIVDLAVTPKSSYYPSYSKNSIMGFLVGFIVSAAAVIILEVFVNDKIQSEDWLRSNFGESIPVLSVIPDISSEKNGKSYGGYKSYRSYRSYPSTDNKRGTEKKN
;
A
#
# COMPACT_ATOMS: atom_id res chain seq x y z
N MET A 1 -19.97 16.30 46.27
CA MET A 1 -20.02 16.01 44.82
C MET A 1 -18.63 15.53 44.47
N ASN A 2 -18.48 14.20 44.44
CA ASN A 2 -17.18 13.56 44.18
C ASN A 2 -16.99 13.43 42.65
N ASN A 3 -16.05 14.19 42.11
CA ASN A 3 -15.53 13.93 40.78
C ASN A 3 -14.64 12.69 40.87
N GLU A 4 -15.20 11.56 40.42
CA GLU A 4 -14.41 10.40 40.06
C GLU A 4 -13.63 10.80 38.79
N GLU A 5 -12.41 11.21 38.94
CA GLU A 5 -11.44 11.25 37.84
C GLU A 5 -11.19 9.79 37.42
N LYS A 6 -11.96 9.38 36.41
CA LYS A 6 -11.63 8.18 35.64
C LYS A 6 -10.21 8.36 35.12
N GLY A 7 -9.32 7.52 35.58
CA GLY A 7 -7.97 7.42 35.08
C GLY A 7 -7.99 7.21 33.57
N THR A 8 -7.92 8.30 32.82
CA THR A 8 -7.64 8.26 31.40
C THR A 8 -6.22 7.78 31.26
N THR A 9 -6.03 6.57 30.76
CA THR A 9 -4.74 6.11 30.27
C THR A 9 -4.32 7.07 29.17
N GLU A 10 -3.56 8.10 29.53
CA GLU A 10 -2.95 8.99 28.55
C GLU A 10 -1.96 8.15 27.75
N ILE A 11 -2.36 7.82 26.53
CA ILE A 11 -1.49 7.12 25.58
C ILE A 11 -0.39 8.10 25.20
N ASP A 12 0.77 7.96 25.79
CA ASP A 12 1.91 8.80 25.48
C ASP A 12 2.42 8.48 24.06
N LEU A 13 2.15 9.40 23.12
CA LEU A 13 2.57 9.29 21.73
C LEU A 13 4.09 9.12 21.58
N LEU A 14 4.88 9.67 22.52
CA LEU A 14 6.33 9.52 22.54
C LEU A 14 6.74 8.08 22.90
N GLN A 15 6.01 7.42 23.78
CA GLN A 15 6.24 6.02 24.12
C GLN A 15 5.96 5.11 22.92
N ILE A 16 4.84 5.34 22.21
CA ILE A 16 4.51 4.59 20.99
C ILE A 16 5.60 4.80 19.93
N ALA A 17 6.03 6.03 19.69
CA ALA A 17 7.09 6.33 18.73
C ALA A 17 8.41 5.64 19.10
N SER A 18 8.79 5.65 20.38
CA SER A 18 9.99 4.99 20.86
C SER A 18 9.92 3.46 20.74
N ALA A 19 8.74 2.86 20.98
CA ALA A 19 8.50 1.43 20.82
C ALA A 19 8.63 1.00 19.35
N LEU A 20 8.06 1.78 18.41
CA LEU A 20 8.16 1.53 16.97
C LEU A 20 9.63 1.61 16.52
N ILE A 21 10.38 2.63 16.95
CA ILE A 21 11.80 2.80 16.63
C ILE A 21 12.64 1.68 17.25
N LYS A 22 12.39 1.27 18.47
CA LYS A 22 13.13 0.22 19.15
C LYS A 22 12.92 -1.15 18.49
N ARG A 23 11.72 -1.41 17.96
CA ARG A 23 11.32 -2.68 17.35
C ARG A 23 11.15 -2.63 15.83
N TRP A 24 11.70 -1.59 15.17
CA TRP A 24 11.58 -1.40 13.72
C TRP A 24 12.01 -2.62 12.90
N TRP A 25 13.02 -3.34 13.40
CA TRP A 25 13.52 -4.57 12.75
C TRP A 25 12.45 -5.65 12.67
N ILE A 26 11.65 -5.83 13.73
CA ILE A 26 10.57 -6.82 13.76
C ILE A 26 9.50 -6.46 12.74
N ILE A 27 9.15 -5.16 12.67
CA ILE A 27 8.17 -4.65 11.72
C ILE A 27 8.66 -4.88 10.29
N LEU A 28 9.94 -4.61 10.01
CA LEU A 28 10.53 -4.80 8.69
C LEU A 28 10.52 -6.27 8.28
N VAL A 29 10.98 -7.18 9.16
CA VAL A 29 11.00 -8.62 8.87
C VAL A 29 9.59 -9.15 8.62
N ALA A 30 8.61 -8.78 9.46
CA ALA A 30 7.23 -9.19 9.29
C ALA A 30 6.64 -8.68 7.97
N SER A 31 6.92 -7.42 7.60
CA SER A 31 6.48 -6.84 6.32
C SER A 31 7.06 -7.57 5.11
N VAL A 32 8.36 -7.93 5.17
CA VAL A 32 9.02 -8.71 4.11
C VAL A 32 8.43 -10.11 3.99
N VAL A 33 8.14 -10.78 5.10
CA VAL A 33 7.49 -12.10 5.11
C VAL A 33 6.10 -12.02 4.45
N CYS A 34 5.31 -10.98 4.76
CA CYS A 34 4.02 -10.75 4.12
C CYS A 34 4.15 -10.48 2.61
N ALA A 35 5.16 -9.69 2.20
CA ALA A 35 5.43 -9.43 0.79
C ALA A 35 5.80 -10.71 0.02
N VAL A 36 6.67 -11.55 0.58
CA VAL A 36 7.06 -12.84 -0.01
C VAL A 36 5.86 -13.81 -0.08
N SER A 37 5.03 -13.84 0.97
CA SER A 37 3.81 -14.66 0.98
C SER A 37 2.81 -14.20 -0.09
N ALA A 38 2.62 -12.88 -0.25
CA ALA A 38 1.76 -12.31 -1.30
C ALA A 38 2.30 -12.60 -2.70
N PHE A 39 3.62 -12.53 -2.90
CA PHE A 39 4.27 -12.92 -4.15
C PHE A 39 4.04 -14.39 -4.44
N GLY A 40 4.31 -15.28 -3.48
CA GLY A 40 4.14 -16.72 -3.65
C GLY A 40 2.69 -17.12 -3.96
N TYR A 41 1.73 -16.50 -3.25
CA TYR A 41 0.31 -16.71 -3.54
C TYR A 41 -0.06 -16.29 -4.96
N THR A 42 0.42 -15.09 -5.38
CA THR A 42 0.17 -14.57 -6.73
C THR A 42 0.76 -15.48 -7.80
N TYR A 43 1.96 -15.99 -7.59
CA TYR A 43 2.66 -16.86 -8.53
C TYR A 43 1.97 -18.24 -8.68
N LEU A 44 1.52 -18.83 -7.56
CA LEU A 44 0.98 -20.19 -7.55
C LEU A 44 -0.51 -20.28 -7.89
N LYS A 45 -1.29 -19.23 -7.59
CA LYS A 45 -2.76 -19.30 -7.67
C LYS A 45 -3.37 -18.49 -8.79
N ILE A 46 -2.67 -17.48 -9.32
CA ILE A 46 -3.23 -16.59 -10.33
C ILE A 46 -2.70 -16.99 -11.71
N THR A 47 -3.60 -17.38 -12.61
CA THR A 47 -3.26 -17.66 -14.01
C THR A 47 -2.83 -16.38 -14.72
N PRO A 48 -1.71 -16.39 -15.45
CA PRO A 48 -1.27 -15.22 -16.21
C PRO A 48 -2.27 -14.93 -17.35
N LEU A 49 -2.58 -13.65 -17.53
CA LEU A 49 -3.37 -13.16 -18.66
C LEU A 49 -2.47 -12.33 -19.58
N TYR A 50 -2.57 -12.58 -20.85
CA TYR A 50 -1.88 -11.86 -21.91
C TYR A 50 -2.84 -10.90 -22.57
N GLN A 51 -2.34 -9.77 -23.04
CA GLN A 51 -3.13 -8.75 -23.69
C GLN A 51 -2.56 -8.48 -25.07
N ALA A 52 -3.40 -8.66 -26.11
CA ALA A 52 -3.11 -8.27 -27.47
C ALA A 52 -4.01 -7.12 -27.89
N SER A 53 -3.47 -6.13 -28.56
CA SER A 53 -4.22 -4.94 -29.01
C SER A 53 -3.96 -4.67 -30.47
N ALA A 54 -5.01 -4.33 -31.20
CA ALA A 54 -4.96 -3.88 -32.58
C ALA A 54 -5.57 -2.48 -32.68
N LEU A 55 -5.15 -1.70 -33.67
CA LEU A 55 -5.57 -0.32 -33.87
C LEU A 55 -6.33 -0.16 -35.16
N LEU A 56 -7.45 0.54 -35.10
CA LEU A 56 -8.31 0.93 -36.23
C LEU A 56 -8.44 2.43 -36.30
N TYR A 57 -8.41 2.98 -37.47
CA TYR A 57 -8.76 4.37 -37.76
C TYR A 57 -10.18 4.44 -38.28
N VAL A 58 -10.97 5.30 -37.69
CA VAL A 58 -12.37 5.49 -38.08
C VAL A 58 -12.49 6.84 -38.77
N ASN A 59 -12.91 6.81 -40.01
CA ASN A 59 -13.23 8.01 -40.75
C ASN A 59 -14.76 8.14 -40.91
N SER A 60 -15.32 9.17 -40.33
CA SER A 60 -16.70 9.57 -40.62
C SER A 60 -16.68 10.67 -41.69
N SER A 61 -16.99 10.32 -42.92
CA SER A 61 -16.98 11.21 -44.08
C SER A 61 -18.01 12.35 -43.99
N SER A 62 -18.71 12.50 -42.88
CA SER A 62 -19.64 13.60 -42.64
C SER A 62 -19.00 14.88 -42.08
N LEU A 63 -17.70 14.86 -41.79
CA LEU A 63 -16.98 16.04 -41.29
C LEU A 63 -16.25 16.71 -42.46
N SER A 64 -16.86 17.76 -43.03
CA SER A 64 -16.17 18.69 -43.92
C SER A 64 -15.02 19.36 -43.20
N LEU A 65 -13.84 19.36 -43.82
CA LEU A 65 -12.55 19.88 -43.32
C LEU A 65 -12.52 21.37 -42.96
N SER A 66 -13.65 22.06 -42.79
CA SER A 66 -13.63 23.51 -42.71
C SER A 66 -13.69 24.14 -41.32
N ASP A 67 -14.12 23.44 -40.28
CA ASP A 67 -14.07 24.01 -38.90
C ASP A 67 -14.09 22.92 -37.83
N ILE A 68 -12.93 22.65 -37.23
CA ILE A 68 -12.84 21.77 -36.06
C ILE A 68 -13.33 22.54 -34.83
N THR A 69 -14.54 22.26 -34.40
CA THR A 69 -15.12 22.83 -33.19
C THR A 69 -15.05 21.86 -32.03
N VAL A 70 -15.19 22.36 -30.78
CA VAL A 70 -15.25 21.55 -29.55
C VAL A 70 -16.39 20.51 -29.62
N ALA A 71 -17.42 20.77 -30.42
CA ALA A 71 -18.50 19.83 -30.72
C ALA A 71 -18.03 18.58 -31.46
N ASP A 72 -17.02 18.70 -32.32
CA ASP A 72 -16.49 17.61 -33.14
C ASP A 72 -15.69 16.60 -32.28
N ILE A 73 -15.00 17.09 -31.23
CA ILE A 73 -14.29 16.23 -30.28
C ILE A 73 -15.30 15.40 -29.48
N SER A 74 -16.45 15.97 -29.12
CA SER A 74 -17.52 15.24 -28.42
C SER A 74 -18.21 14.24 -29.34
N ALA A 75 -18.38 14.57 -30.60
CA ALA A 75 -18.94 13.69 -31.64
C ALA A 75 -18.03 12.48 -31.90
N SER A 76 -16.71 12.69 -32.00
CA SER A 76 -15.74 11.62 -32.22
C SER A 76 -15.74 10.62 -31.06
N LYS A 77 -15.90 11.09 -29.82
CA LYS A 77 -16.03 10.19 -28.63
C LYS A 77 -17.33 9.38 -28.69
N SER A 78 -18.43 9.99 -29.07
CA SER A 78 -19.73 9.32 -29.20
C SER A 78 -19.70 8.24 -30.29
N LEU A 79 -18.93 8.43 -31.38
CA LEU A 79 -18.74 7.44 -32.43
C LEU A 79 -17.98 6.21 -31.90
N VAL A 80 -16.90 6.40 -31.14
CA VAL A 80 -16.13 5.29 -30.58
C VAL A 80 -16.97 4.46 -29.61
N ASP A 81 -17.80 5.10 -28.78
CA ASP A 81 -18.74 4.42 -27.93
C ASP A 81 -19.73 3.56 -28.74
N SER A 82 -20.24 4.10 -29.83
CA SER A 82 -21.13 3.37 -30.76
C SER A 82 -20.44 2.17 -31.40
N TYR A 83 -19.19 2.32 -31.85
CA TYR A 83 -18.41 1.22 -32.43
C TYR A 83 -18.07 0.15 -31.39
N SER A 84 -17.83 0.56 -30.14
CA SER A 84 -17.65 -0.39 -29.03
C SER A 84 -18.90 -1.26 -28.79
N VAL A 85 -20.10 -0.66 -28.92
CA VAL A 85 -21.37 -1.40 -28.84
C VAL A 85 -21.52 -2.38 -29.99
N ILE A 86 -21.22 -1.95 -31.25
CA ILE A 86 -21.27 -2.82 -32.42
C ILE A 86 -20.30 -3.97 -32.30
N LEU A 87 -19.05 -3.73 -31.86
CA LEU A 87 -18.05 -4.74 -31.62
C LEU A 87 -18.54 -5.78 -30.62
N LYS A 88 -19.12 -5.33 -29.51
CA LYS A 88 -19.61 -6.20 -28.43
C LYS A 88 -20.98 -6.79 -28.70
N SER A 89 -21.58 -6.51 -29.84
CA SER A 89 -22.87 -7.12 -30.20
C SER A 89 -22.74 -8.64 -30.37
N ARG A 90 -23.82 -9.34 -30.05
CA ARG A 90 -23.86 -10.80 -30.16
C ARG A 90 -23.53 -11.26 -31.57
N LEU A 91 -24.09 -10.60 -32.59
CA LEU A 91 -23.84 -10.94 -33.99
C LEU A 91 -22.37 -10.86 -34.37
N THR A 92 -21.68 -9.80 -33.94
CA THR A 92 -20.26 -9.63 -34.25
C THR A 92 -19.41 -10.66 -33.53
N LEU A 93 -19.62 -10.88 -32.23
CA LEU A 93 -18.80 -11.81 -31.46
C LEU A 93 -19.06 -13.26 -31.81
N GLU A 94 -20.29 -13.67 -32.16
CA GLU A 94 -20.57 -15.00 -32.67
C GLU A 94 -19.90 -15.26 -34.03
N GLU A 95 -19.81 -14.25 -34.88
CA GLU A 95 -19.07 -14.36 -36.15
C GLU A 95 -17.56 -14.50 -35.91
N VAL A 96 -17.00 -13.78 -34.93
CA VAL A 96 -15.61 -13.94 -34.50
C VAL A 96 -15.36 -15.34 -33.97
N ILE A 97 -16.23 -15.87 -33.12
CA ILE A 97 -16.15 -17.25 -32.60
C ILE A 97 -16.09 -18.28 -33.72
N LYS A 98 -16.98 -18.15 -34.70
CA LYS A 98 -17.03 -19.05 -35.85
C LYS A 98 -15.79 -18.92 -36.72
N LYS A 99 -15.34 -17.70 -37.05
CA LYS A 99 -14.23 -17.47 -37.96
C LYS A 99 -12.87 -17.84 -37.34
N ALA A 100 -12.69 -17.60 -36.06
CA ALA A 100 -11.48 -17.96 -35.33
C ALA A 100 -11.51 -19.39 -34.76
N HIS A 101 -12.59 -20.18 -35.05
CA HIS A 101 -12.76 -21.52 -34.53
C HIS A 101 -12.60 -21.66 -33.01
N LEU A 102 -13.17 -20.70 -32.26
CA LEU A 102 -13.05 -20.64 -30.81
C LEU A 102 -14.06 -21.54 -30.12
N ASN A 103 -13.68 -22.16 -29.04
CA ASN A 103 -14.56 -22.96 -28.20
C ASN A 103 -15.07 -22.19 -26.99
N TYR A 104 -15.51 -20.94 -27.20
CA TYR A 104 -16.02 -20.06 -26.16
C TYR A 104 -17.51 -19.75 -26.38
N SER A 105 -18.20 -19.43 -25.25
CA SER A 105 -19.52 -18.81 -25.34
C SER A 105 -19.36 -17.29 -25.65
N TYR A 106 -20.46 -16.72 -26.16
CA TYR A 106 -20.53 -15.25 -26.36
C TYR A 106 -20.13 -14.48 -25.11
N GLU A 107 -20.65 -14.88 -23.94
CA GLU A 107 -20.42 -14.21 -22.66
C GLU A 107 -18.93 -14.24 -22.27
N THR A 108 -18.27 -15.35 -22.52
CA THR A 108 -16.83 -15.49 -22.28
C THR A 108 -16.05 -14.51 -23.16
N LEU A 109 -16.28 -14.54 -24.49
CA LEU A 109 -15.60 -13.66 -25.41
C LEU A 109 -15.91 -12.19 -25.13
N TYR A 110 -17.17 -11.86 -24.78
CA TYR A 110 -17.57 -10.51 -24.39
C TYR A 110 -16.75 -9.94 -23.22
N SER A 111 -16.43 -10.79 -22.22
CA SER A 111 -15.61 -10.41 -21.08
C SER A 111 -14.12 -10.24 -21.41
N MET A 112 -13.63 -10.97 -22.41
CA MET A 112 -12.24 -10.94 -22.86
C MET A 112 -11.94 -9.73 -23.73
N VAL A 113 -12.96 -9.17 -24.43
CA VAL A 113 -12.81 -8.11 -25.42
C VAL A 113 -13.15 -6.74 -24.81
N SER A 114 -12.29 -5.77 -25.02
CA SER A 114 -12.54 -4.37 -24.71
C SER A 114 -12.12 -3.46 -25.86
N ALA A 115 -12.76 -2.32 -25.95
CA ALA A 115 -12.49 -1.36 -27.00
C ALA A 115 -12.57 0.07 -26.45
N GLN A 116 -11.66 0.93 -26.87
CA GLN A 116 -11.59 2.30 -26.40
C GLN A 116 -10.88 3.21 -27.40
N SER A 117 -11.20 4.51 -27.36
CA SER A 117 -10.46 5.53 -28.11
C SER A 117 -9.06 5.72 -27.55
N VAL A 118 -8.09 5.87 -28.43
CA VAL A 118 -6.71 6.22 -28.05
C VAL A 118 -6.61 7.74 -27.99
N ASN A 119 -6.27 8.28 -26.83
CA ASN A 119 -6.05 9.72 -26.58
C ASN A 119 -7.19 10.63 -27.03
N LYS A 120 -8.44 10.15 -27.04
CA LYS A 120 -9.62 10.88 -27.56
C LYS A 120 -9.52 11.24 -29.05
N THR A 121 -8.77 10.46 -29.81
CA THR A 121 -8.66 10.58 -31.25
C THR A 121 -9.64 9.65 -31.97
N GLU A 122 -9.65 9.71 -33.28
CA GLU A 122 -10.39 8.80 -34.14
C GLU A 122 -9.76 7.40 -34.24
N ILE A 123 -8.66 7.17 -33.49
CA ILE A 123 -8.03 5.88 -33.40
C ILE A 123 -8.73 5.06 -32.29
N PHE A 124 -9.16 3.90 -32.70
CA PHE A 124 -9.90 2.94 -31.88
C PHE A 124 -9.03 1.72 -31.61
N SER A 125 -8.79 1.43 -30.35
CA SER A 125 -8.02 0.27 -29.93
C SER A 125 -8.94 -0.86 -29.51
N VAL A 126 -8.81 -2.00 -30.17
CA VAL A 126 -9.44 -3.28 -29.78
C VAL A 126 -8.42 -4.07 -29.00
N THR A 127 -8.77 -4.41 -27.78
CA THR A 127 -7.90 -5.13 -26.83
C THR A 127 -8.56 -6.43 -26.41
N VAL A 128 -7.84 -7.52 -26.51
CA VAL A 128 -8.27 -8.86 -26.12
C VAL A 128 -7.36 -9.40 -25.02
N LYS A 129 -7.96 -9.98 -24.01
CA LYS A 129 -7.25 -10.63 -22.87
C LYS A 129 -7.55 -12.10 -22.86
N SER A 130 -6.50 -12.95 -22.96
CA SER A 130 -6.60 -14.41 -22.87
C SER A 130 -5.47 -14.97 -22.01
N SER A 131 -5.64 -16.20 -21.54
CA SER A 131 -4.57 -16.97 -20.90
C SER A 131 -3.51 -17.46 -21.91
N ASP A 132 -3.88 -17.55 -23.19
CA ASP A 132 -2.96 -17.88 -24.28
C ASP A 132 -2.60 -16.62 -25.07
N PRO A 133 -1.31 -16.28 -25.21
CA PRO A 133 -0.86 -15.10 -25.97
C PRO A 133 -1.17 -15.18 -27.46
N ASP A 134 -1.09 -16.36 -28.08
CA ASP A 134 -1.40 -16.51 -29.49
C ASP A 134 -2.89 -16.45 -29.78
N GLU A 135 -3.70 -16.99 -28.88
CA GLU A 135 -5.15 -16.89 -28.96
C GLU A 135 -5.60 -15.42 -28.83
N ALA A 136 -5.04 -14.65 -27.89
CA ALA A 136 -5.33 -13.22 -27.76
C ALA A 136 -5.06 -12.45 -29.06
N ARG A 137 -3.95 -12.75 -29.74
CA ARG A 137 -3.59 -12.18 -31.03
C ARG A 137 -4.57 -12.58 -32.14
N ILE A 138 -4.90 -13.88 -32.23
CA ILE A 138 -5.81 -14.40 -33.24
C ILE A 138 -7.18 -13.75 -33.10
N ILE A 139 -7.73 -13.69 -31.90
CA ILE A 139 -9.04 -13.08 -31.63
C ILE A 139 -9.01 -11.59 -32.00
N ALA A 140 -8.00 -10.83 -31.56
CA ALA A 140 -7.88 -9.41 -31.83
C ALA A 140 -7.85 -9.14 -33.37
N ASN A 141 -7.05 -9.92 -34.11
CA ASN A 141 -6.93 -9.77 -35.55
C ASN A 141 -8.22 -10.18 -36.31
N THR A 142 -8.87 -11.25 -35.86
CA THR A 142 -10.17 -11.66 -36.44
C THR A 142 -11.25 -10.58 -36.24
N ILE A 143 -11.27 -9.95 -35.07
CA ILE A 143 -12.18 -8.82 -34.81
C ILE A 143 -11.91 -7.67 -35.77
N VAL A 144 -10.65 -7.28 -35.91
CA VAL A 144 -10.24 -6.18 -36.77
C VAL A 144 -10.56 -6.45 -38.25
N GLU A 145 -10.55 -7.69 -38.67
CA GLU A 145 -10.91 -8.08 -40.04
C GLU A 145 -12.42 -8.05 -40.27
N ILE A 146 -13.25 -8.38 -39.28
CA ILE A 146 -14.72 -8.41 -39.40
C ILE A 146 -15.33 -7.02 -39.18
N LEU A 147 -14.80 -6.26 -38.24
CA LEU A 147 -15.41 -5.02 -37.73
C LEU A 147 -15.64 -3.94 -38.80
N PRO A 148 -14.72 -3.68 -39.74
CA PRO A 148 -14.95 -2.68 -40.79
C PRO A 148 -16.21 -2.94 -41.65
N ALA A 149 -16.43 -4.20 -42.03
CA ALA A 149 -17.60 -4.60 -42.78
C ALA A 149 -18.90 -4.39 -41.98
N LYS A 150 -18.88 -4.80 -40.68
CA LYS A 150 -20.04 -4.60 -39.80
C LYS A 150 -20.36 -3.14 -39.52
N ILE A 151 -19.37 -2.29 -39.35
CA ILE A 151 -19.58 -0.86 -39.14
C ILE A 151 -20.17 -0.21 -40.41
N SER A 152 -19.62 -0.51 -41.57
CA SER A 152 -20.12 0.07 -42.83
C SER A 152 -21.54 -0.41 -43.19
N GLU A 153 -21.93 -1.63 -42.77
CA GLU A 153 -23.29 -2.15 -42.91
C GLU A 153 -24.29 -1.36 -42.05
N ILE A 154 -23.93 -1.06 -40.80
CA ILE A 154 -24.82 -0.44 -39.81
C ILE A 154 -24.83 1.07 -39.96
N ILE A 155 -23.65 1.70 -40.14
CA ILE A 155 -23.48 3.14 -40.20
C ILE A 155 -23.06 3.55 -41.64
N LYS A 156 -24.04 3.92 -42.43
CA LYS A 156 -23.79 4.36 -43.82
C LYS A 156 -22.89 5.59 -43.85
N GLY A 157 -21.86 5.54 -44.68
CA GLY A 157 -20.91 6.66 -44.84
C GLY A 157 -19.73 6.65 -43.88
N SER A 158 -19.64 5.70 -42.95
CA SER A 158 -18.43 5.48 -42.15
C SER A 158 -17.50 4.49 -42.88
N SER A 159 -16.20 4.75 -42.78
CA SER A 159 -15.16 3.82 -43.21
C SER A 159 -14.19 3.57 -42.05
N VAL A 160 -13.75 2.34 -41.94
CA VAL A 160 -12.80 1.90 -40.90
C VAL A 160 -11.60 1.28 -41.60
N SER A 161 -10.42 1.78 -41.28
CA SER A 161 -9.16 1.28 -41.81
C SER A 161 -8.33 0.66 -40.73
N ILE A 162 -7.64 -0.44 -41.01
CA ILE A 162 -6.72 -1.08 -40.09
C ILE A 162 -5.45 -0.26 -40.04
N VAL A 163 -5.05 0.20 -38.87
CA VAL A 163 -3.80 0.91 -38.61
C VAL A 163 -2.68 -0.04 -38.22
N ASP A 164 -2.99 -0.94 -37.25
CA ASP A 164 -2.03 -1.88 -36.78
C ASP A 164 -2.70 -3.19 -36.35
N LEU A 165 -2.03 -4.31 -36.63
CA LEU A 165 -2.48 -5.62 -36.26
C LEU A 165 -1.92 -6.00 -34.88
N ALA A 166 -2.68 -6.80 -34.16
CA ALA A 166 -2.22 -7.34 -32.88
C ALA A 166 -1.03 -8.29 -33.09
N VAL A 167 -0.01 -8.11 -32.26
CA VAL A 167 1.15 -9.00 -32.18
C VAL A 167 1.06 -9.89 -30.94
N THR A 168 1.73 -11.05 -30.96
CA THR A 168 1.77 -11.95 -29.80
C THR A 168 2.51 -11.26 -28.64
N PRO A 169 1.87 -11.04 -27.49
CA PRO A 169 2.49 -10.40 -26.34
C PRO A 169 3.59 -11.30 -25.75
N LYS A 170 4.76 -10.70 -25.50
CA LYS A 170 5.92 -11.40 -24.91
C LYS A 170 5.86 -11.54 -23.39
N SER A 171 5.05 -10.74 -22.73
CA SER A 171 4.90 -10.70 -21.27
C SER A 171 3.44 -10.71 -20.86
N SER A 172 3.15 -11.29 -19.70
CA SER A 172 1.80 -11.27 -19.14
C SER A 172 1.42 -9.84 -18.71
N TYR A 173 0.20 -9.45 -19.03
CA TYR A 173 -0.40 -8.21 -18.57
C TYR A 173 -0.81 -8.29 -17.09
N TYR A 174 -1.27 -9.45 -16.64
CA TYR A 174 -1.72 -9.72 -15.29
C TYR A 174 -1.25 -11.13 -14.85
N PRO A 175 -0.89 -11.34 -13.58
CA PRO A 175 -0.84 -10.41 -12.47
C PRO A 175 0.42 -9.53 -12.50
N SER A 176 0.31 -8.35 -11.91
CA SER A 176 1.47 -7.48 -11.66
C SER A 176 2.14 -7.93 -10.35
N TYR A 177 3.14 -8.79 -10.43
CA TYR A 177 3.86 -9.33 -9.26
C TYR A 177 4.39 -8.24 -8.34
N SER A 178 4.98 -7.17 -8.92
CA SER A 178 5.49 -6.03 -8.16
C SER A 178 4.40 -5.32 -7.38
N LYS A 179 3.23 -5.04 -7.99
CA LYS A 179 2.13 -4.36 -7.31
C LYS A 179 1.57 -5.20 -6.16
N ASN A 180 1.41 -6.51 -6.37
CA ASN A 180 0.89 -7.42 -5.35
C ASN A 180 1.87 -7.58 -4.19
N SER A 181 3.19 -7.64 -4.46
CA SER A 181 4.21 -7.68 -3.42
C SER A 181 4.28 -6.39 -2.60
N ILE A 182 4.19 -5.23 -3.25
CA ILE A 182 4.16 -3.93 -2.57
C ILE A 182 2.89 -3.83 -1.69
N MET A 183 1.74 -4.26 -2.20
CA MET A 183 0.52 -4.29 -1.41
C MET A 183 0.63 -5.22 -0.20
N GLY A 184 1.20 -6.41 -0.38
CA GLY A 184 1.49 -7.34 0.71
C GLY A 184 2.44 -6.75 1.76
N PHE A 185 3.47 -6.03 1.31
CA PHE A 185 4.39 -5.31 2.20
C PHE A 185 3.68 -4.24 3.02
N LEU A 186 2.85 -3.40 2.38
CA LEU A 186 2.11 -2.33 3.08
C LEU A 186 1.14 -2.90 4.13
N VAL A 187 0.38 -3.93 3.76
CA VAL A 187 -0.53 -4.60 4.70
C VAL A 187 0.26 -5.21 5.86
N GLY A 188 1.36 -5.91 5.57
CA GLY A 188 2.24 -6.48 6.59
C GLY A 188 2.83 -5.42 7.51
N PHE A 189 3.21 -4.26 6.97
CA PHE A 189 3.73 -3.13 7.74
C PHE A 189 2.67 -2.59 8.72
N ILE A 190 1.45 -2.34 8.26
CA ILE A 190 0.36 -1.84 9.10
C ILE A 190 0.02 -2.84 10.21
N VAL A 191 -0.14 -4.12 9.86
CA VAL A 191 -0.49 -5.17 10.82
C VAL A 191 0.62 -5.37 11.85
N SER A 192 1.88 -5.39 11.43
CA SER A 192 3.01 -5.56 12.36
C SER A 192 3.22 -4.34 13.25
N ALA A 193 3.03 -3.13 12.74
CA ALA A 193 3.09 -1.92 13.55
C ALA A 193 1.96 -1.90 14.60
N ALA A 194 0.74 -2.25 14.22
CA ALA A 194 -0.38 -2.39 15.14
C ALA A 194 -0.10 -3.46 16.23
N ALA A 195 0.44 -4.60 15.84
CA ALA A 195 0.81 -5.66 16.77
C ALA A 195 1.89 -5.20 17.77
N VAL A 196 2.90 -4.45 17.32
CA VAL A 196 3.94 -3.88 18.21
C VAL A 196 3.33 -2.89 19.19
N ILE A 197 2.40 -2.02 18.75
CA ILE A 197 1.72 -1.07 19.63
C ILE A 197 0.87 -1.81 20.67
N ILE A 198 0.11 -2.81 20.26
CA ILE A 198 -0.72 -3.62 21.17
C ILE A 198 0.17 -4.32 22.21
N LEU A 199 1.26 -4.95 21.78
CA LEU A 199 2.20 -5.60 22.69
C LEU A 199 2.84 -4.60 23.66
N GLU A 200 3.17 -3.38 23.21
CA GLU A 200 3.75 -2.36 24.08
C GLU A 200 2.74 -1.88 25.12
N VAL A 201 1.49 -1.65 24.72
CA VAL A 201 0.43 -1.22 25.63
C VAL A 201 0.07 -2.29 26.65
N PHE A 202 -0.07 -3.57 26.20
CA PHE A 202 -0.50 -4.65 27.11
C PHE A 202 0.62 -5.30 27.92
N VAL A 203 1.87 -5.30 27.42
CA VAL A 203 2.99 -5.97 28.11
C VAL A 203 3.80 -5.01 28.97
N ASN A 204 3.79 -3.72 28.66
CA ASN A 204 4.54 -2.70 29.41
C ASN A 204 3.74 -2.02 30.54
N ASP A 205 2.72 -2.67 31.05
CA ASP A 205 2.05 -2.26 32.31
C ASP A 205 2.96 -2.48 33.53
N LYS A 206 4.27 -2.27 33.33
CA LYS A 206 5.26 -2.31 34.42
C LYS A 206 5.25 -0.94 35.09
N ILE A 207 5.21 -1.00 36.42
CA ILE A 207 5.42 0.16 37.30
C ILE A 207 6.66 0.91 36.84
N GLN A 208 6.48 2.03 36.11
CA GLN A 208 7.61 2.74 35.48
C GLN A 208 8.11 3.93 36.29
N SER A 209 7.34 4.42 37.27
CA SER A 209 7.76 5.57 38.09
C SER A 209 7.18 5.53 39.49
N GLU A 210 7.87 6.19 40.42
CA GLU A 210 7.43 6.44 41.79
C GLU A 210 6.09 7.22 41.80
N ASP A 211 5.91 8.14 40.86
CA ASP A 211 4.70 8.94 40.74
C ASP A 211 3.46 8.09 40.40
N TRP A 212 3.62 7.04 39.57
CA TRP A 212 2.55 6.08 39.24
C TRP A 212 2.11 5.30 40.49
N LEU A 213 3.08 4.87 41.32
CA LEU A 213 2.78 4.19 42.59
C LEU A 213 2.03 5.11 43.55
N ARG A 214 2.45 6.35 43.64
CA ARG A 214 1.79 7.35 44.52
C ARG A 214 0.39 7.70 44.04
N SER A 215 0.17 7.81 42.70
CA SER A 215 -1.15 8.14 42.17
C SER A 215 -2.16 7.01 42.31
N ASN A 216 -1.72 5.74 42.15
CA ASN A 216 -2.63 4.59 42.20
C ASN A 216 -2.88 4.02 43.59
N PHE A 217 -1.92 4.14 44.52
CA PHE A 217 -2.02 3.56 45.86
C PHE A 217 -2.12 4.62 46.97
N GLY A 218 -2.10 5.92 46.61
CA GLY A 218 -2.18 7.00 47.57
C GLY A 218 -1.05 7.00 48.59
N GLU A 219 -1.21 7.74 49.68
CA GLU A 219 -0.25 7.79 50.79
C GLU A 219 -0.22 6.52 51.65
N SER A 220 -1.03 5.51 51.33
CA SER A 220 -1.17 4.28 52.13
C SER A 220 0.02 3.37 52.04
N ILE A 221 0.89 3.48 51.08
CA ILE A 221 2.10 2.67 50.92
C ILE A 221 3.34 3.58 50.87
N PRO A 222 4.15 3.62 51.97
CA PRO A 222 5.38 4.39 51.96
C PRO A 222 6.41 3.78 51.04
N VAL A 223 6.88 4.54 50.05
CA VAL A 223 8.04 4.16 49.21
C VAL A 223 9.29 4.30 50.05
N LEU A 224 9.87 3.18 50.47
CA LEU A 224 11.03 3.16 51.40
C LEU A 224 12.35 3.47 50.69
N SER A 225 12.54 3.07 49.48
CA SER A 225 13.69 3.41 48.64
C SER A 225 13.44 3.16 47.15
N VAL A 226 14.12 3.88 46.29
CA VAL A 226 14.17 3.64 44.85
C VAL A 226 15.59 3.20 44.50
N ILE A 227 15.74 2.04 43.92
CA ILE A 227 17.01 1.53 43.42
C ILE A 227 17.13 1.89 41.96
N PRO A 228 18.04 2.80 41.55
CA PRO A 228 18.21 3.13 40.16
C PRO A 228 18.76 1.93 39.37
N ASP A 229 18.23 1.72 38.17
CA ASP A 229 18.74 0.68 37.26
C ASP A 229 20.15 1.06 36.78
N ILE A 230 21.15 0.32 37.23
CA ILE A 230 22.56 0.55 36.88
C ILE A 230 22.92 -0.07 35.52
N SER A 231 22.02 -0.86 34.92
CA SER A 231 22.28 -1.63 33.68
C SER A 231 22.21 -0.86 32.37
N SER A 232 21.84 0.42 32.40
CA SER A 232 21.51 1.20 31.19
C SER A 232 22.61 2.15 30.72
N GLU A 233 23.78 2.26 31.37
CA GLU A 233 24.82 3.21 30.95
C GLU A 233 26.03 2.54 30.27
N LYS A 234 25.87 2.25 28.98
CA LYS A 234 27.00 1.99 28.06
C LYS A 234 27.64 3.29 27.54
N ASN A 235 27.68 4.35 28.31
CA ASN A 235 28.49 5.50 27.97
C ASN A 235 29.29 5.94 29.17
N GLY A 236 30.59 5.62 29.11
CA GLY A 236 31.56 5.93 30.16
C GLY A 236 31.66 7.40 30.53
N LYS A 237 30.90 7.80 31.53
CA LYS A 237 31.26 8.94 32.37
C LYS A 237 31.31 8.41 33.79
N SER A 238 32.54 8.23 34.25
CA SER A 238 32.89 7.92 35.63
C SER A 238 32.13 8.84 36.59
N TYR A 239 31.18 8.27 37.33
CA TYR A 239 30.64 8.92 38.51
C TYR A 239 31.69 8.85 39.60
N GLY A 240 32.44 9.93 39.72
CA GLY A 240 33.36 10.18 40.81
C GLY A 240 32.63 10.30 42.13
N GLY A 241 33.06 9.48 43.05
CA GLY A 241 33.06 9.83 44.46
C GLY A 241 31.78 9.60 45.26
N TYR A 242 31.67 8.39 45.82
CA TYR A 242 31.00 8.26 47.08
C TYR A 242 31.68 9.19 48.09
N LYS A 243 31.06 10.36 48.39
CA LYS A 243 31.43 11.17 49.54
C LYS A 243 31.15 10.32 50.79
N SER A 244 32.23 9.81 51.35
CA SER A 244 32.30 9.17 52.62
C SER A 244 31.42 9.89 53.65
N TYR A 245 30.46 9.20 54.21
CA TYR A 245 29.80 9.55 55.45
C TYR A 245 30.83 9.44 56.60
N ARG A 246 31.57 10.49 56.83
CA ARG A 246 32.44 10.64 57.95
C ARG A 246 32.15 11.97 58.57
N SER A 247 31.22 12.04 59.47
CA SER A 247 31.23 12.86 60.67
C SER A 247 29.97 12.66 61.49
N TYR A 248 29.94 11.56 62.21
CA TYR A 248 29.23 11.60 63.47
C TYR A 248 30.29 11.88 64.53
N ARG A 249 30.12 13.01 65.21
CA ARG A 249 30.39 13.17 66.60
C ARG A 249 31.67 13.82 67.03
N SER A 250 31.53 14.99 67.54
CA SER A 250 32.24 15.34 68.76
C SER A 250 31.30 16.10 69.65
N TYR A 251 30.95 15.47 70.79
CA TYR A 251 30.36 16.15 71.93
C TYR A 251 31.43 17.06 72.55
N PRO A 252 31.07 18.27 73.11
CA PRO A 252 31.98 19.10 73.85
C PRO A 252 32.15 18.50 75.27
N SER A 253 33.32 18.06 75.61
CA SER A 253 33.68 17.83 77.01
C SER A 253 34.26 19.13 77.58
N THR A 254 33.52 19.66 78.54
CA THR A 254 34.01 20.60 79.55
C THR A 254 35.18 19.97 80.31
N ASP A 255 36.25 20.64 80.45
CA ASP A 255 36.88 21.03 81.65
C ASP A 255 38.40 21.33 81.49
N ASN A 256 38.80 22.36 82.01
CA ASN A 256 39.64 22.76 83.07
C ASN A 256 40.99 23.42 82.72
N LYS A 257 41.05 24.57 83.29
CA LYS A 257 42.15 25.54 83.53
C LYS A 257 43.51 24.94 83.82
N ARG A 258 44.48 25.60 83.38
CA ARG A 258 45.72 26.12 84.06
C ARG A 258 46.81 26.20 83.02
N GLY A 259 47.31 27.35 82.74
CA GLY A 259 48.07 28.22 83.57
C GLY A 259 49.53 28.25 83.14
N THR A 260 50.08 29.40 83.14
CA THR A 260 51.50 29.74 83.04
C THR A 260 52.09 29.89 81.63
N GLU A 261 52.31 31.06 81.23
CA GLU A 261 53.39 32.01 81.54
C GLU A 261 54.71 31.81 80.78
N LYS A 262 55.06 32.91 80.07
CA LYS A 262 56.40 33.43 79.81
C LYS A 262 57.18 33.07 78.56
N LYS A 263 57.46 34.23 77.95
CA LYS A 263 58.77 34.77 77.48
C LYS A 263 59.37 34.13 76.21
N ASN A 264 59.59 34.86 75.29
CA ASN A 264 60.36 35.98 74.83
C ASN A 264 59.94 36.39 73.44
#